data_88ad016a735c2e3129938c07591bdb70
#
_entry.id   88ad016a735c2e3129938c07591bdb70
#
_cell.length_a   1.000
_cell.length_b   1.000
_cell.length_c   1.000
_cell.angle_alpha   90.00
_cell.angle_beta   90.00
_cell.angle_gamma   90.00
#
_symmetry.space_group_name_H-M   'P 1'
#
loop_
_entity.id
_entity.type
_entity.pdbx_description
1 polymer ?
#
loop_
_entity_poly.entity_id
_entity_poly.type
_entity_poly.pdbx_seq_one_letter_code
_entity_poly.pdbx_strand_id
1 'polypeptide(L)'
;MLLVDADLYLYRATAATEQEICWDEDDGSNIWSLDTDLKLAKEMFFDQMETFKETLHDDRVILCLTSKKNFRRDVDPRYKNNRVKIRKPLGYLAMVDWAKHHFSTVSLEGLEADDVMGILATKPENIGKAIIVSDDKDMKTVPAKIYRPMSGERLDITEAEADRFFLTQCLTGDPTDGYQGLKGFGPKTAEKLLGSRPDWSIVEKAYIKAGFTKQDALTQARLARILRWCDWDYENKKPILYGSKEHEATRTVHAGKAATS
;
A
#
# COMPACT_ATOMS: atom_id res chain seq x y z
N MET A 1 4.80 -17.61 2.71
CA MET A 1 5.61 -16.51 2.12
C MET A 1 5.13 -15.21 2.68
N LEU A 2 6.03 -14.41 3.23
CA LEU A 2 5.74 -13.11 3.84
C LEU A 2 6.02 -12.00 2.81
N LEU A 3 5.03 -11.16 2.55
CA LEU A 3 5.14 -9.97 1.71
C LEU A 3 5.20 -8.77 2.65
N VAL A 4 6.37 -8.17 2.79
CA VAL A 4 6.61 -7.14 3.80
C VAL A 4 6.66 -5.76 3.16
N ASP A 5 5.93 -4.79 3.73
CA ASP A 5 6.06 -3.37 3.42
C ASP A 5 7.44 -2.87 3.88
N ALA A 6 8.43 -3.02 2.99
CA ALA A 6 9.81 -2.73 3.35
C ALA A 6 10.06 -1.24 3.58
N ASP A 7 9.35 -0.35 2.89
CA ASP A 7 9.54 1.09 3.02
C ASP A 7 9.28 1.57 4.46
N LEU A 8 8.26 1.01 5.10
CA LEU A 8 7.92 1.33 6.49
C LEU A 8 9.03 0.91 7.46
N TYR A 9 9.52 -0.33 7.35
CA TYR A 9 10.49 -0.86 8.31
C TYR A 9 11.90 -0.30 8.07
N LEU A 10 12.29 -0.04 6.82
CA LEU A 10 13.53 0.66 6.50
C LEU A 10 13.51 2.10 7.01
N TYR A 11 12.36 2.79 6.88
CA TYR A 11 12.19 4.12 7.43
C TYR A 11 12.30 4.10 8.96
N ARG A 12 11.61 3.17 9.63
CA ARG A 12 11.63 3.06 11.10
C ARG A 12 13.03 2.79 11.64
N ALA A 13 13.75 1.85 11.04
CA ALA A 13 15.11 1.52 11.47
C ALA A 13 16.06 2.71 11.32
N THR A 14 15.97 3.44 10.20
CA THR A 14 16.81 4.62 9.97
C THR A 14 16.40 5.80 10.83
N ALA A 15 15.12 6.05 11.03
CA ALA A 15 14.65 7.14 11.90
C ALA A 15 15.01 6.91 13.38
N ALA A 16 15.00 5.65 13.83
CA ALA A 16 15.37 5.30 15.20
C ALA A 16 16.88 5.44 15.48
N THR A 17 17.70 5.43 14.44
CA THR A 17 19.17 5.50 14.56
C THR A 17 19.75 6.81 14.03
N GLU A 18 18.90 7.73 13.58
CA GLU A 18 19.31 9.08 13.21
C GLU A 18 19.52 9.93 14.48
N GLN A 19 20.65 10.61 14.55
CA GLN A 19 21.03 11.44 15.70
C GLN A 19 21.46 12.83 15.23
N GLU A 20 21.08 13.83 16.01
CA GLU A 20 21.60 15.19 15.88
C GLU A 20 22.85 15.33 16.74
N ILE A 21 23.96 15.76 16.15
CA ILE A 21 25.24 15.98 16.83
C ILE A 21 25.51 17.47 16.85
N CYS A 22 25.61 18.05 18.05
CA CYS A 22 26.11 19.38 18.25
C CYS A 22 27.65 19.35 18.37
N TRP A 23 28.33 20.07 17.52
CA TRP A 23 29.80 20.10 17.49
C TRP A 23 30.39 21.22 18.31
N ASP A 24 29.56 22.12 18.80
CA ASP A 24 30.02 23.42 19.36
C ASP A 24 29.17 23.84 20.54
N GLU A 25 29.34 23.11 21.66
CA GLU A 25 28.63 23.40 22.89
C GLU A 25 29.20 24.65 23.62
N ASP A 26 30.50 24.97 23.39
CA ASP A 26 31.23 25.95 24.21
C ASP A 26 31.32 27.38 23.62
N ASP A 27 31.17 27.56 22.29
CA ASP A 27 31.39 28.86 21.65
C ASP A 27 30.13 29.58 21.14
N GLY A 28 28.96 28.95 21.23
CA GLY A 28 27.68 29.53 20.82
C GLY A 28 27.44 29.55 19.32
N SER A 29 28.27 28.92 18.48
CA SER A 29 28.11 28.87 17.01
C SER A 29 27.01 27.93 16.56
N ASN A 30 26.53 27.04 17.42
CA ASN A 30 25.40 26.09 17.13
C ASN A 30 25.57 25.30 15.84
N ILE A 31 26.74 24.70 15.63
CA ILE A 31 26.99 23.83 14.46
C ILE A 31 26.44 22.44 14.75
N TRP A 32 25.43 22.06 13.95
CA TRP A 32 24.76 20.77 14.05
C TRP A 32 24.99 19.93 12.80
N SER A 33 25.16 18.66 12.98
CA SER A 33 25.09 17.66 11.88
C SER A 33 24.08 16.58 12.22
N LEU A 34 23.62 15.89 11.16
CA LEU A 34 22.85 14.66 11.31
C LEU A 34 23.79 13.48 11.02
N ASP A 35 23.70 12.47 11.83
CA ASP A 35 24.37 11.19 11.63
C ASP A 35 23.36 10.05 11.72
N THR A 36 23.69 8.88 11.15
CA THR A 36 22.87 7.68 11.23
C THR A 36 23.76 6.46 11.48
N ASP A 37 23.53 5.76 12.57
CA ASP A 37 24.18 4.47 12.80
C ASP A 37 23.57 3.41 11.87
N LEU A 38 24.15 3.31 10.66
CA LEU A 38 23.72 2.33 9.66
C LEU A 38 23.96 0.87 10.09
N LYS A 39 24.91 0.64 11.00
CA LYS A 39 25.15 -0.72 11.51
C LYS A 39 23.96 -1.14 12.38
N LEU A 40 23.62 -0.30 13.34
CA LEU A 40 22.47 -0.53 14.23
C LEU A 40 21.15 -0.59 13.44
N ALA A 41 20.96 0.29 12.42
CA ALA A 41 19.79 0.26 11.57
C ALA A 41 19.63 -1.08 10.83
N LYS A 42 20.74 -1.66 10.34
CA LYS A 42 20.75 -2.98 9.68
C LYS A 42 20.40 -4.11 10.65
N GLU A 43 20.99 -4.07 11.85
CA GLU A 43 20.70 -5.04 12.92
C GLU A 43 19.21 -4.98 13.30
N MET A 44 18.67 -3.81 13.59
CA MET A 44 17.26 -3.63 13.91
C MET A 44 16.32 -4.12 12.80
N PHE A 45 16.65 -3.83 11.55
CA PHE A 45 15.85 -4.29 10.42
C PHE A 45 15.90 -5.81 10.27
N PHE A 46 17.10 -6.40 10.39
CA PHE A 46 17.29 -7.85 10.32
C PHE A 46 16.50 -8.57 11.42
N ASP A 47 16.64 -8.14 12.66
CA ASP A 47 15.94 -8.70 13.82
C ASP A 47 14.42 -8.62 13.65
N GLN A 48 13.93 -7.53 13.05
CA GLN A 48 12.51 -7.40 12.73
C GLN A 48 12.05 -8.43 11.70
N MET A 49 12.87 -8.71 10.66
CA MET A 49 12.54 -9.74 9.66
C MET A 49 12.57 -11.15 10.28
N GLU A 50 13.54 -11.44 11.14
CA GLU A 50 13.59 -12.72 11.86
C GLU A 50 12.36 -12.86 12.80
N THR A 51 11.99 -11.82 13.51
CA THR A 51 10.76 -11.79 14.34
C THR A 51 9.51 -12.14 13.52
N PHE A 52 9.40 -11.64 12.29
CA PHE A 52 8.26 -11.99 11.41
C PHE A 52 8.28 -13.45 10.98
N LYS A 53 9.45 -13.99 10.63
CA LYS A 53 9.59 -15.41 10.28
C LYS A 53 9.17 -16.31 11.43
N GLU A 54 9.65 -16.04 12.63
CA GLU A 54 9.32 -16.79 13.84
C GLU A 54 7.81 -16.69 14.17
N THR A 55 7.26 -15.46 14.17
CA THR A 55 5.85 -15.20 14.51
C THR A 55 4.90 -15.85 13.53
N LEU A 56 5.24 -15.87 12.24
CA LEU A 56 4.34 -16.32 11.16
C LEU A 56 4.72 -17.71 10.63
N HIS A 57 5.79 -18.32 11.15
CA HIS A 57 6.28 -19.65 10.79
C HIS A 57 6.49 -19.81 9.27
N ASP A 58 7.12 -18.82 8.64
CA ASP A 58 7.48 -18.87 7.22
C ASP A 58 8.81 -18.12 6.96
N ASP A 59 9.82 -18.85 6.51
CA ASP A 59 11.19 -18.32 6.28
C ASP A 59 11.30 -17.50 4.99
N ARG A 60 10.30 -17.54 4.13
CA ARG A 60 10.34 -16.87 2.83
C ARG A 60 9.84 -15.44 2.96
N VAL A 61 10.75 -14.49 3.07
CA VAL A 61 10.47 -13.06 3.11
C VAL A 61 10.72 -12.44 1.74
N ILE A 62 9.76 -11.69 1.23
CA ILE A 62 9.89 -10.82 0.07
C ILE A 62 9.61 -9.39 0.52
N LEU A 63 10.60 -8.54 0.34
CA LEU A 63 10.48 -7.11 0.62
C LEU A 63 9.86 -6.39 -0.57
N CYS A 64 8.69 -5.79 -0.35
CA CYS A 64 8.01 -4.98 -1.35
C CYS A 64 8.44 -3.51 -1.20
N LEU A 65 8.87 -2.89 -2.30
CA LEU A 65 9.44 -1.55 -2.31
C LEU A 65 8.67 -0.64 -3.27
N THR A 66 8.41 0.59 -2.85
CA THR A 66 7.84 1.63 -3.71
C THR A 66 8.84 2.06 -4.78
N SER A 67 8.37 2.21 -6.01
CA SER A 67 9.17 2.75 -7.10
C SER A 67 9.30 4.27 -7.02
N LYS A 68 10.21 4.84 -7.82
CA LYS A 68 10.40 6.31 -7.88
C LYS A 68 9.20 7.03 -8.47
N LYS A 69 8.49 6.40 -9.41
CA LYS A 69 7.27 6.93 -10.03
C LYS A 69 6.04 6.33 -9.35
N ASN A 70 4.89 7.00 -9.47
CA ASN A 70 3.62 6.53 -8.95
C ASN A 70 2.52 6.89 -9.95
N PHE A 71 1.87 5.88 -10.53
CA PHE A 71 0.83 6.05 -11.54
C PHE A 71 -0.37 6.87 -11.03
N ARG A 72 -0.63 6.87 -9.71
CA ARG A 72 -1.73 7.66 -9.13
C ARG A 72 -1.53 9.16 -9.31
N ARG A 73 -0.29 9.63 -9.47
CA ARG A 73 -0.02 11.03 -9.80
C ARG A 73 -0.34 11.39 -11.25
N ASP A 74 -0.36 10.40 -12.14
CA ASP A 74 -0.84 10.58 -13.51
C ASP A 74 -2.39 10.62 -13.53
N VAL A 75 -3.05 9.95 -12.58
CA VAL A 75 -4.51 10.01 -12.38
C VAL A 75 -4.93 11.33 -11.74
N ASP A 76 -4.25 11.75 -10.65
CA ASP A 76 -4.44 13.04 -9.99
C ASP A 76 -3.09 13.54 -9.42
N PRO A 77 -2.55 14.65 -9.96
CA PRO A 77 -1.27 15.22 -9.49
C PRO A 77 -1.26 15.62 -8.01
N ARG A 78 -2.43 15.76 -7.38
CA ARG A 78 -2.56 16.12 -5.95
C ARG A 78 -2.34 14.93 -5.02
N TYR A 79 -2.32 13.70 -5.54
CA TYR A 79 -2.14 12.48 -4.73
C TYR A 79 -0.86 12.54 -3.89
N LYS A 80 -1.00 12.36 -2.57
CA LYS A 80 0.09 12.41 -1.57
C LYS A 80 0.97 13.68 -1.63
N ASN A 81 0.42 14.81 -2.09
CA ASN A 81 1.18 16.05 -2.25
C ASN A 81 1.58 16.67 -0.90
N ASN A 82 0.84 16.37 0.17
CA ASN A 82 1.16 16.72 1.55
C ASN A 82 2.47 16.07 2.06
N ARG A 83 2.92 14.97 1.43
CA ARG A 83 4.14 14.23 1.81
C ARG A 83 5.41 14.71 1.10
N VAL A 84 5.31 15.54 0.07
CA VAL A 84 6.46 15.97 -0.77
C VAL A 84 7.53 16.70 0.03
N LYS A 85 7.15 17.41 1.11
CA LYS A 85 8.06 18.18 1.97
C LYS A 85 8.65 17.38 3.14
N ILE A 86 8.24 16.13 3.32
CA ILE A 86 8.72 15.31 4.43
C ILE A 86 10.09 14.73 4.06
N ARG A 87 11.11 15.12 4.81
CA ARG A 87 12.46 14.56 4.67
C ARG A 87 12.46 13.08 5.10
N LYS A 88 13.08 12.24 4.32
CA LYS A 88 13.41 10.88 4.76
C LYS A 88 14.66 10.91 5.67
N PRO A 89 14.79 9.97 6.61
CA PRO A 89 15.99 9.83 7.41
C PRO A 89 17.26 9.74 6.56
N LEU A 90 18.37 10.22 7.07
CA LEU A 90 19.63 10.34 6.35
C LEU A 90 20.11 9.02 5.76
N GLY A 91 20.01 7.94 6.52
CA GLY A 91 20.45 6.58 6.11
C GLY A 91 19.48 5.81 5.22
N TYR A 92 18.28 6.34 4.92
CA TYR A 92 17.20 5.58 4.28
C TYR A 92 17.59 4.98 2.92
N LEU A 93 18.19 5.76 2.02
CA LEU A 93 18.58 5.28 0.70
C LEU A 93 19.67 4.20 0.76
N ALA A 94 20.63 4.37 1.66
CA ALA A 94 21.68 3.37 1.89
C ALA A 94 21.08 2.06 2.42
N MET A 95 20.08 2.13 3.29
CA MET A 95 19.36 0.95 3.78
C MET A 95 18.52 0.28 2.69
N VAL A 96 17.88 1.03 1.79
CA VAL A 96 17.17 0.46 0.63
C VAL A 96 18.14 -0.30 -0.27
N ASP A 97 19.29 0.28 -0.57
CA ASP A 97 20.31 -0.39 -1.41
C ASP A 97 20.89 -1.62 -0.72
N TRP A 98 21.18 -1.54 0.56
CA TRP A 98 21.61 -2.69 1.35
C TRP A 98 20.55 -3.81 1.35
N ALA A 99 19.29 -3.49 1.57
CA ALA A 99 18.20 -4.47 1.60
C ALA A 99 18.06 -5.20 0.26
N LYS A 100 18.21 -4.50 -0.87
CA LYS A 100 18.21 -5.10 -2.22
C LYS A 100 19.32 -6.13 -2.44
N HIS A 101 20.45 -5.99 -1.76
CA HIS A 101 21.57 -6.92 -1.87
C HIS A 101 21.47 -8.12 -0.93
N HIS A 102 20.72 -8.00 0.18
CA HIS A 102 20.69 -9.01 1.24
C HIS A 102 19.36 -9.77 1.34
N PHE A 103 18.29 -9.28 0.71
CA PHE A 103 16.97 -9.89 0.74
C PHE A 103 16.38 -10.06 -0.67
N SER A 104 15.44 -10.97 -0.80
CA SER A 104 14.59 -11.01 -2.00
C SER A 104 13.69 -9.77 -2.01
N THR A 105 13.84 -8.93 -3.02
CA THR A 105 13.07 -7.68 -3.14
C THR A 105 12.27 -7.64 -4.43
N VAL A 106 11.08 -7.03 -4.38
CA VAL A 106 10.26 -6.74 -5.56
C VAL A 106 9.87 -5.27 -5.57
N SER A 107 10.11 -4.61 -6.69
CA SER A 107 9.63 -3.27 -7.00
C SER A 107 9.17 -3.25 -8.45
N LEU A 108 7.98 -2.75 -8.71
CA LEU A 108 7.41 -2.60 -10.06
C LEU A 108 7.36 -1.12 -10.42
N GLU A 109 7.79 -0.78 -11.63
CA GLU A 109 7.84 0.63 -12.04
C GLU A 109 6.44 1.26 -12.04
N GLY A 110 6.33 2.44 -11.45
CA GLY A 110 5.07 3.18 -11.33
C GLY A 110 4.20 2.75 -10.14
N LEU A 111 4.61 1.77 -9.34
CA LEU A 111 3.81 1.23 -8.24
C LEU A 111 4.38 1.56 -6.85
N GLU A 112 3.48 1.62 -5.88
CA GLU A 112 3.82 1.63 -4.45
C GLU A 112 4.01 0.21 -3.92
N ALA A 113 4.66 0.06 -2.76
CA ALA A 113 4.86 -1.23 -2.10
C ALA A 113 3.52 -1.96 -1.86
N ASP A 114 2.47 -1.20 -1.52
CA ASP A 114 1.12 -1.75 -1.30
C ASP A 114 0.56 -2.43 -2.56
N ASP A 115 0.74 -1.81 -3.75
CA ASP A 115 0.34 -2.41 -5.01
C ASP A 115 1.13 -3.69 -5.30
N VAL A 116 2.43 -3.67 -5.04
CA VAL A 116 3.29 -4.85 -5.21
C VAL A 116 2.82 -5.99 -4.31
N MET A 117 2.53 -5.69 -3.03
CA MET A 117 1.99 -6.68 -2.09
C MET A 117 0.64 -7.21 -2.56
N GLY A 118 -0.28 -6.33 -2.99
CA GLY A 118 -1.61 -6.72 -3.48
C GLY A 118 -1.55 -7.61 -4.71
N ILE A 119 -0.69 -7.27 -5.69
CA ILE A 119 -0.47 -8.06 -6.90
C ILE A 119 0.08 -9.45 -6.54
N LEU A 120 1.13 -9.51 -5.70
CA LEU A 120 1.77 -10.77 -5.33
C LEU A 120 0.86 -11.66 -4.47
N ALA A 121 0.10 -11.08 -3.52
CA ALA A 121 -0.78 -11.84 -2.64
C ALA A 121 -1.96 -12.47 -3.40
N THR A 122 -2.46 -11.78 -4.43
CA THR A 122 -3.60 -12.25 -5.23
C THR A 122 -3.21 -13.00 -6.50
N LYS A 123 -1.91 -13.24 -6.71
CA LYS A 123 -1.41 -14.10 -7.78
C LYS A 123 -1.92 -15.54 -7.56
N PRO A 124 -2.47 -16.22 -8.58
CA PRO A 124 -3.14 -17.53 -8.42
C PRO A 124 -2.34 -18.55 -7.60
N GLU A 125 -1.03 -18.67 -7.81
CA GLU A 125 -0.18 -19.60 -7.06
C GLU A 125 0.06 -19.22 -5.60
N ASN A 126 -0.20 -17.97 -5.22
CA ASN A 126 0.05 -17.41 -3.89
C ASN A 126 -1.21 -17.27 -3.02
N ILE A 127 -2.40 -17.39 -3.64
CA ILE A 127 -3.68 -17.28 -2.92
C ILE A 127 -3.70 -18.25 -1.73
N GLY A 128 -4.05 -17.72 -0.56
CA GLY A 128 -4.09 -18.48 0.71
C GLY A 128 -2.74 -18.87 1.30
N LYS A 129 -1.62 -18.66 0.58
CA LYS A 129 -0.25 -19.00 0.99
C LYS A 129 0.59 -17.77 1.33
N ALA A 130 0.30 -16.63 0.73
CA ALA A 130 0.98 -15.37 1.03
C ALA A 130 0.33 -14.70 2.25
N ILE A 131 1.16 -14.06 3.09
CA ILE A 131 0.73 -13.22 4.20
C ILE A 131 1.34 -11.83 3.97
N ILE A 132 0.49 -10.82 3.88
CA ILE A 132 0.90 -9.43 3.84
C ILE A 132 1.26 -9.00 5.26
N VAL A 133 2.43 -8.41 5.45
CA VAL A 133 2.91 -7.87 6.72
C VAL A 133 2.92 -6.35 6.62
N SER A 134 1.85 -5.71 7.05
CA SER A 134 1.69 -4.25 7.02
C SER A 134 0.67 -3.79 8.07
N ASP A 135 0.94 -2.66 8.70
CA ASP A 135 -0.01 -1.99 9.60
C ASP A 135 -0.99 -1.08 8.86
N ASP A 136 -0.82 -0.90 7.54
CA ASP A 136 -1.71 -0.05 6.76
C ASP A 136 -3.12 -0.65 6.70
N LYS A 137 -4.12 0.18 7.08
CA LYS A 137 -5.53 -0.20 7.02
C LYS A 137 -6.01 -0.48 5.60
N ASP A 138 -5.36 0.15 4.62
CA ASP A 138 -5.79 0.12 3.22
C ASP A 138 -5.50 -1.22 2.56
N MET A 139 -4.60 -2.02 3.17
CA MET A 139 -4.40 -3.42 2.78
C MET A 139 -5.67 -4.27 2.89
N LYS A 140 -6.69 -3.85 3.66
CA LYS A 140 -8.01 -4.50 3.70
C LYS A 140 -8.77 -4.43 2.36
N THR A 141 -8.31 -3.65 1.38
CA THR A 141 -8.83 -3.67 0.00
C THR A 141 -8.32 -4.87 -0.81
N VAL A 142 -7.38 -5.65 -0.26
CA VAL A 142 -6.79 -6.82 -0.90
C VAL A 142 -7.35 -8.10 -0.27
N PRO A 143 -7.89 -9.06 -1.06
CA PRO A 143 -8.33 -10.35 -0.54
C PRO A 143 -7.10 -11.24 -0.24
N ALA A 144 -6.63 -11.19 1.00
CA ALA A 144 -5.43 -11.88 1.42
C ALA A 144 -5.38 -12.07 2.95
N LYS A 145 -4.46 -12.92 3.41
CA LYS A 145 -4.07 -12.96 4.81
C LYS A 145 -3.17 -11.76 5.12
N ILE A 146 -3.49 -11.05 6.19
CA ILE A 146 -2.77 -9.85 6.62
C ILE A 146 -2.35 -10.04 8.07
N TYR A 147 -1.10 -9.76 8.37
CA TYR A 147 -0.59 -9.63 9.72
C TYR A 147 -0.26 -8.16 9.99
N ARG A 148 -0.77 -7.61 11.08
CA ARG A 148 -0.54 -6.24 11.52
C ARG A 148 0.39 -6.24 12.74
N PRO A 149 1.68 -5.99 12.56
CA PRO A 149 2.68 -6.16 13.61
C PRO A 149 2.47 -5.31 14.86
N MET A 150 1.97 -4.06 14.71
CA MET A 150 1.75 -3.17 15.87
C MET A 150 0.68 -3.68 16.83
N SER A 151 -0.34 -4.35 16.33
CA SER A 151 -1.45 -4.87 17.13
C SER A 151 -1.36 -6.39 17.36
N GLY A 152 -0.52 -7.10 16.61
CA GLY A 152 -0.50 -8.56 16.55
C GLY A 152 -1.72 -9.18 15.86
N GLU A 153 -2.56 -8.35 15.23
CA GLU A 153 -3.82 -8.78 14.60
C GLU A 153 -3.54 -9.60 13.34
N ARG A 154 -4.24 -10.71 13.18
CA ARG A 154 -4.24 -11.54 11.97
C ARG A 154 -5.61 -11.49 11.34
N LEU A 155 -5.66 -11.10 10.08
CA LEU A 155 -6.89 -11.00 9.29
C LEU A 155 -6.82 -11.99 8.13
N ASP A 156 -7.97 -12.53 7.76
CA ASP A 156 -8.16 -13.29 6.52
C ASP A 156 -9.28 -12.60 5.75
N ILE A 157 -8.92 -11.76 4.80
CA ILE A 157 -9.85 -10.88 4.09
C ILE A 157 -10.36 -11.61 2.84
N THR A 158 -11.64 -11.82 2.79
CA THR A 158 -12.32 -12.38 1.63
C THR A 158 -12.44 -11.35 0.49
N GLU A 159 -12.68 -11.80 -0.74
CA GLU A 159 -12.89 -10.90 -1.88
C GLU A 159 -14.07 -9.95 -1.65
N ALA A 160 -15.16 -10.44 -1.08
CA ALA A 160 -16.34 -9.63 -0.80
C ALA A 160 -16.07 -8.53 0.26
N GLU A 161 -15.28 -8.84 1.29
CA GLU A 161 -14.85 -7.87 2.30
C GLU A 161 -13.91 -6.84 1.71
N ALA A 162 -12.94 -7.28 0.91
CA ALA A 162 -11.99 -6.40 0.25
C ALA A 162 -12.70 -5.43 -0.73
N ASP A 163 -13.63 -5.92 -1.53
CA ASP A 163 -14.42 -5.09 -2.45
C ASP A 163 -15.32 -4.11 -1.68
N ARG A 164 -15.94 -4.55 -0.60
CA ARG A 164 -16.72 -3.66 0.28
C ARG A 164 -15.87 -2.54 0.87
N PHE A 165 -14.68 -2.88 1.37
CA PHE A 165 -13.77 -1.89 1.96
C PHE A 165 -13.31 -0.89 0.90
N PHE A 166 -12.94 -1.36 -0.29
CA PHE A 166 -12.58 -0.53 -1.43
C PHE A 166 -13.72 0.44 -1.82
N LEU A 167 -14.96 -0.04 -1.98
CA LEU A 167 -16.10 0.81 -2.32
C LEU A 167 -16.41 1.81 -1.20
N THR A 168 -16.19 1.43 0.06
CA THR A 168 -16.29 2.35 1.20
C THR A 168 -15.27 3.48 1.06
N GLN A 169 -14.01 3.17 0.76
CA GLN A 169 -12.97 4.19 0.55
C GLN A 169 -13.26 5.10 -0.64
N CYS A 170 -13.84 4.58 -1.73
CA CYS A 170 -14.28 5.43 -2.84
C CYS A 170 -15.29 6.51 -2.40
N LEU A 171 -16.15 6.19 -1.42
CA LEU A 171 -17.14 7.13 -0.89
C LEU A 171 -16.56 8.07 0.18
N THR A 172 -15.75 7.53 1.09
CA THR A 172 -15.22 8.29 2.23
C THR A 172 -14.01 9.13 1.88
N GLY A 173 -13.24 8.70 0.88
CA GLY A 173 -11.91 9.22 0.60
C GLY A 173 -10.88 8.85 1.65
N ASP A 174 -9.64 9.29 1.43
CA ASP A 174 -8.56 9.29 2.41
C ASP A 174 -7.79 10.62 2.36
N PRO A 175 -7.99 11.50 3.35
CA PRO A 175 -7.26 12.77 3.42
C PRO A 175 -5.76 12.60 3.57
N THR A 176 -5.28 11.48 4.16
CA THR A 176 -3.86 11.19 4.33
C THR A 176 -3.18 10.98 2.98
N ASP A 177 -3.89 10.40 2.04
CA ASP A 177 -3.44 10.16 0.67
C ASP A 177 -3.85 11.25 -0.32
N GLY A 178 -4.63 12.24 0.16
CA GLY A 178 -4.96 13.44 -0.59
C GLY A 178 -6.14 13.29 -1.55
N TYR A 179 -6.99 12.26 -1.38
CA TYR A 179 -8.25 12.14 -2.11
C TYR A 179 -9.45 12.18 -1.16
N GLN A 180 -10.49 12.93 -1.51
CA GLN A 180 -11.46 13.42 -0.52
C GLN A 180 -12.76 12.63 -0.44
N GLY A 181 -13.07 11.77 -1.42
CA GLY A 181 -14.38 11.12 -1.48
C GLY A 181 -15.55 12.12 -1.58
N LEU A 182 -16.70 11.74 -1.07
CA LEU A 182 -17.89 12.59 -1.03
C LEU A 182 -18.00 13.31 0.30
N LYS A 183 -18.22 14.63 0.26
CA LYS A 183 -18.42 15.44 1.47
C LYS A 183 -19.58 14.90 2.32
N GLY A 184 -19.31 14.69 3.61
CA GLY A 184 -20.29 14.17 4.56
C GLY A 184 -20.44 12.65 4.58
N PHE A 185 -19.65 11.93 3.77
CA PHE A 185 -19.59 10.47 3.80
C PHE A 185 -18.50 10.00 4.76
N GLY A 186 -18.88 9.64 5.98
CA GLY A 186 -18.03 8.85 6.87
C GLY A 186 -18.29 7.35 6.71
N PRO A 187 -17.50 6.48 7.37
CA PRO A 187 -17.64 5.02 7.25
C PRO A 187 -19.06 4.51 7.48
N LYS A 188 -19.77 4.98 8.52
CA LYS A 188 -21.14 4.57 8.81
C LYS A 188 -22.13 4.95 7.71
N THR A 189 -21.97 6.13 7.08
CA THR A 189 -22.82 6.58 5.98
C THR A 189 -22.57 5.77 4.72
N ALA A 190 -21.31 5.48 4.42
CA ALA A 190 -20.91 4.65 3.30
C ALA A 190 -21.43 3.21 3.46
N GLU A 191 -21.26 2.61 4.64
CA GLU A 191 -21.76 1.27 4.95
C GLU A 191 -23.29 1.16 4.79
N LYS A 192 -24.03 2.14 5.32
CA LYS A 192 -25.49 2.21 5.16
C LYS A 192 -25.90 2.30 3.69
N LEU A 193 -25.19 3.10 2.90
CA LEU A 193 -25.48 3.27 1.47
C LEU A 193 -25.19 1.99 0.67
N LEU A 194 -24.06 1.35 0.92
CA LEU A 194 -23.63 0.14 0.22
C LEU A 194 -24.52 -1.07 0.56
N GLY A 195 -25.14 -1.09 1.74
CA GLY A 195 -26.08 -2.15 2.16
C GLY A 195 -25.44 -3.55 2.16
N SER A 196 -26.25 -4.59 1.96
CA SER A 196 -25.81 -5.99 2.01
C SER A 196 -25.12 -6.46 0.72
N ARG A 197 -25.39 -5.80 -0.41
CA ARG A 197 -24.84 -6.15 -1.73
C ARG A 197 -24.16 -4.92 -2.33
N PRO A 198 -22.91 -4.62 -1.92
CA PRO A 198 -22.18 -3.49 -2.43
C PRO A 198 -21.83 -3.69 -3.90
N ASP A 199 -22.04 -2.66 -4.69
CA ASP A 199 -21.78 -2.63 -6.13
C ASP A 199 -21.27 -1.26 -6.57
N TRP A 200 -20.44 -1.22 -7.61
CA TRP A 200 -19.89 0.02 -8.15
C TRP A 200 -20.96 1.04 -8.57
N SER A 201 -22.09 0.58 -9.11
CA SER A 201 -23.18 1.47 -9.55
C SER A 201 -23.77 2.29 -8.40
N ILE A 202 -23.68 1.81 -7.15
CA ILE A 202 -24.10 2.54 -5.96
C ILE A 202 -23.19 3.76 -5.74
N VAL A 203 -21.87 3.55 -5.85
CA VAL A 203 -20.87 4.62 -5.73
C VAL A 203 -21.07 5.64 -6.84
N GLU A 204 -21.17 5.22 -8.09
CA GLU A 204 -21.36 6.07 -9.25
C GLU A 204 -22.63 6.95 -9.07
N LYS A 205 -23.76 6.35 -8.68
CA LYS A 205 -25.01 7.07 -8.42
C LYS A 205 -24.89 8.08 -7.29
N ALA A 206 -24.11 7.76 -6.24
CA ALA A 206 -23.88 8.69 -5.13
C ALA A 206 -23.10 9.93 -5.59
N TYR A 207 -22.08 9.74 -6.43
CA TYR A 207 -21.32 10.86 -7.02
C TYR A 207 -22.20 11.74 -7.90
N ILE A 208 -22.98 11.15 -8.80
CA ILE A 208 -23.89 11.88 -9.68
C ILE A 208 -24.93 12.67 -8.86
N LYS A 209 -25.53 12.04 -7.83
CA LYS A 209 -26.48 12.70 -6.92
C LYS A 209 -25.86 13.88 -6.17
N ALA A 210 -24.58 13.81 -5.87
CA ALA A 210 -23.82 14.89 -5.21
C ALA A 210 -23.35 16.00 -6.19
N GLY A 211 -23.69 15.90 -7.48
CA GLY A 211 -23.34 16.88 -8.51
C GLY A 211 -21.97 16.66 -9.17
N PHE A 212 -21.35 15.52 -8.95
CA PHE A 212 -20.12 15.10 -9.60
C PHE A 212 -20.37 14.27 -10.87
N THR A 213 -19.31 14.04 -11.65
CA THR A 213 -19.38 13.21 -12.86
C THR A 213 -19.02 11.75 -12.55
N LYS A 214 -19.32 10.84 -13.50
CA LYS A 214 -18.81 9.46 -13.46
C LYS A 214 -17.28 9.41 -13.46
N GLN A 215 -16.64 10.34 -14.16
CA GLN A 215 -15.19 10.42 -14.22
C GLN A 215 -14.59 10.81 -12.86
N ASP A 216 -15.25 11.67 -12.09
CA ASP A 216 -14.82 12.01 -10.73
C ASP A 216 -14.88 10.77 -9.81
N ALA A 217 -15.96 9.98 -9.89
CA ALA A 217 -16.08 8.73 -9.17
C ALA A 217 -14.96 7.73 -9.57
N LEU A 218 -14.68 7.57 -10.86
CA LEU A 218 -13.61 6.71 -11.35
C LEU A 218 -12.22 7.20 -10.90
N THR A 219 -12.00 8.49 -10.85
CA THR A 219 -10.75 9.07 -10.33
C THR A 219 -10.53 8.64 -8.89
N GLN A 220 -11.54 8.77 -8.02
CA GLN A 220 -11.43 8.31 -6.63
C GLN A 220 -11.17 6.80 -6.54
N ALA A 221 -11.87 6.00 -7.35
CA ALA A 221 -11.66 4.56 -7.38
C ALA A 221 -10.23 4.18 -7.78
N ARG A 222 -9.67 4.84 -8.79
CA ARG A 222 -8.28 4.61 -9.24
C ARG A 222 -7.23 5.02 -8.21
N LEU A 223 -7.52 6.02 -7.39
CA LEU A 223 -6.64 6.44 -6.29
C LEU A 223 -6.73 5.47 -5.10
N ALA A 224 -7.94 5.01 -4.75
CA ALA A 224 -8.18 4.11 -3.63
C ALA A 224 -7.78 2.65 -3.92
N ARG A 225 -7.74 2.23 -5.19
CA ARG A 225 -7.48 0.85 -5.57
C ARG A 225 -6.03 0.45 -5.30
N ILE A 226 -5.78 -0.43 -4.35
CA ILE A 226 -4.55 -1.21 -4.30
C ILE A 226 -4.68 -2.31 -5.37
N LEU A 227 -3.68 -2.38 -6.26
CA LEU A 227 -3.73 -3.28 -7.40
C LEU A 227 -3.68 -4.74 -6.96
N ARG A 228 -4.50 -5.56 -7.63
CA ARG A 228 -4.49 -7.02 -7.52
C ARG A 228 -3.82 -7.62 -8.76
N TRP A 229 -3.59 -8.92 -8.78
CA TRP A 229 -2.99 -9.62 -9.94
C TRP A 229 -3.67 -9.29 -11.26
N CYS A 230 -5.00 -9.20 -11.28
CA CYS A 230 -5.79 -8.86 -12.47
C CYS A 230 -5.68 -7.38 -12.89
N ASP A 231 -5.17 -6.53 -12.04
CA ASP A 231 -5.02 -5.08 -12.27
C ASP A 231 -3.61 -4.72 -12.81
N TRP A 232 -2.78 -5.71 -13.14
CA TRP A 232 -1.43 -5.50 -13.67
C TRP A 232 -1.23 -6.15 -15.03
N ASP A 233 -0.82 -5.37 -16.02
CA ASP A 233 -0.45 -5.85 -17.36
C ASP A 233 1.04 -6.24 -17.34
N TYR A 234 1.31 -7.55 -17.32
CA TYR A 234 2.66 -8.10 -17.27
C TYR A 234 3.45 -7.91 -18.57
N GLU A 235 2.79 -7.80 -19.70
CA GLU A 235 3.43 -7.62 -21.00
C GLU A 235 3.91 -6.19 -21.17
N ASN A 236 3.03 -5.23 -20.89
CA ASN A 236 3.32 -3.80 -21.06
C ASN A 236 3.88 -3.14 -19.78
N LYS A 237 3.97 -3.88 -18.65
CA LYS A 237 4.47 -3.42 -17.34
C LYS A 237 3.78 -2.13 -16.88
N LYS A 238 2.46 -2.12 -16.92
CA LYS A 238 1.62 -0.96 -16.54
C LYS A 238 0.39 -1.38 -15.74
N PRO A 239 -0.17 -0.50 -14.91
CA PRO A 239 -1.42 -0.76 -14.22
C PRO A 239 -2.60 -0.77 -15.22
N ILE A 240 -3.53 -1.70 -15.01
CA ILE A 240 -4.85 -1.73 -15.64
C ILE A 240 -5.79 -0.94 -14.74
N LEU A 241 -6.16 0.27 -15.16
CA LEU A 241 -6.90 1.20 -14.32
C LEU A 241 -8.35 0.74 -14.11
N TYR A 242 -8.84 0.84 -12.87
CA TYR A 242 -10.21 0.51 -12.52
C TYR A 242 -11.22 1.21 -13.44
N GLY A 243 -12.22 0.44 -13.94
CA GLY A 243 -13.26 0.92 -14.84
C GLY A 243 -12.78 1.23 -16.26
N SER A 244 -11.59 0.79 -16.68
CA SER A 244 -11.19 0.76 -18.08
C SER A 244 -11.77 -0.48 -18.78
N LYS A 245 -11.82 -0.45 -20.12
CA LYS A 245 -12.27 -1.63 -20.91
C LYS A 245 -11.40 -2.86 -20.64
N GLU A 246 -10.10 -2.65 -20.48
CA GLU A 246 -9.15 -3.70 -20.15
C GLU A 246 -9.45 -4.30 -18.76
N HIS A 247 -9.76 -3.47 -17.76
CA HIS A 247 -10.11 -3.93 -16.42
C HIS A 247 -11.40 -4.78 -16.42
N GLU A 248 -12.42 -4.36 -17.16
CA GLU A 248 -13.67 -5.14 -17.30
C GLU A 248 -13.43 -6.50 -17.96
N ALA A 249 -12.57 -6.55 -18.98
CA ALA A 249 -12.21 -7.77 -19.66
C ALA A 249 -11.42 -8.74 -18.76
N THR A 250 -10.43 -8.26 -17.98
CA THR A 250 -9.64 -9.10 -17.07
C THR A 250 -10.48 -9.67 -15.93
N ARG A 251 -11.40 -8.90 -15.36
CA ARG A 251 -12.31 -9.42 -14.32
C ARG A 251 -13.22 -10.54 -14.81
N THR A 252 -13.73 -10.44 -16.03
CA THR A 252 -14.59 -11.48 -16.62
C THR A 252 -13.84 -12.81 -16.78
N VAL A 253 -12.57 -12.77 -17.20
CA VAL A 253 -11.73 -13.97 -17.36
C VAL A 253 -11.42 -14.63 -15.99
N HIS A 254 -11.18 -13.84 -14.95
CA HIS A 254 -10.87 -14.37 -13.61
C HIS A 254 -12.09 -14.94 -12.92
N ALA A 255 -13.25 -14.32 -13.03
CA ALA A 255 -14.51 -14.84 -12.48
C ALA A 255 -14.91 -16.18 -13.12
N GLY A 256 -14.64 -16.36 -14.42
CA GLY A 256 -14.89 -17.63 -15.12
C GLY A 256 -13.98 -18.78 -14.66
N LYS A 257 -12.74 -18.50 -14.24
CA LYS A 257 -11.80 -19.52 -13.74
C LYS A 257 -12.08 -19.94 -12.30
N ALA A 258 -12.57 -19.03 -11.47
CA ALA A 258 -12.95 -19.34 -10.08
C ALA A 258 -14.24 -20.19 -9.98
N ALA A 259 -15.10 -20.18 -11.01
CA ALA A 259 -16.32 -20.98 -11.06
C ALA A 259 -16.10 -22.42 -11.56
N THR A 260 -14.89 -22.75 -12.04
CA THR A 260 -14.55 -24.06 -12.63
C THR A 260 -13.49 -24.84 -11.81
N SER A 261 -13.07 -24.32 -10.67
CA SER A 261 -12.17 -24.95 -9.69
C SER A 261 -12.92 -25.24 -8.37
#